data_7ec61c8e87492de3a3486ce00a97eef7
#
_entry.id   7ec61c8e87492de3a3486ce00a97eef7
#
_cell.length_a   1.000
_cell.length_b   1.000
_cell.length_c   1.000
_cell.angle_alpha   90.00
_cell.angle_beta   90.00
_cell.angle_gamma   90.00
#
_symmetry.space_group_name_H-M   'P 1'
#
loop_
_entity.id
_entity.type
_entity.pdbx_description
1 polymer ?
#
loop_
_entity_poly.entity_id
_entity_poly.type
_entity_poly.pdbx_seq_one_letter_code
_entity_poly.pdbx_strand_id
1 'polypeptide(L)'
;MRGDKDKGVGYTDTKGSFTEYAYRSLGFDFIGASLTTNQPSKEEIVAQNPDVFVCGGQYQNKNINILKTEEPYTNLDAVKNNKVYNIPIGFTAFEQLSAMTPIFFYDQANKIYPEYFTYDITTMVKTTVKEYFGTDLTDTQVGYMLNGLNPQGGSLY
;
A
#
# COMPACT_ATOMS: atom_id res chain seq x y z
N MET A 1 -6.30 -1.08 -1.45
CA MET A 1 -7.47 -0.90 -0.53
C MET A 1 -7.13 0.11 0.54
N ARG A 2 -8.06 0.97 0.86
CA ARG A 2 -8.00 1.87 2.02
C ARG A 2 -9.05 1.44 3.03
N GLY A 3 -8.87 1.79 4.27
CA GLY A 3 -9.86 1.52 5.31
C GLY A 3 -10.24 2.78 6.06
N ASP A 4 -11.21 2.67 6.91
CA ASP A 4 -11.53 3.70 7.87
C ASP A 4 -11.52 3.15 9.31
N LYS A 5 -11.77 4.04 10.27
CA LYS A 5 -11.76 3.70 11.69
C LYS A 5 -12.79 2.61 12.04
N ASP A 6 -13.96 2.68 11.45
CA ASP A 6 -15.12 1.90 11.87
C ASP A 6 -15.40 0.70 10.94
N LYS A 7 -15.18 0.85 9.63
CA LYS A 7 -15.56 -0.14 8.61
C LYS A 7 -14.46 -1.14 8.26
N GLY A 8 -13.20 -0.88 8.66
CA GLY A 8 -12.09 -1.76 8.28
C GLY A 8 -11.82 -1.76 6.77
N VAL A 9 -11.70 -2.94 6.18
CA VAL A 9 -11.51 -3.11 4.72
C VAL A 9 -12.80 -2.77 4.00
N GLY A 10 -12.79 -1.79 3.11
CA GLY A 10 -14.00 -1.39 2.41
C GLY A 10 -13.91 -0.11 1.59
N TYR A 11 -12.73 0.48 1.50
CA TYR A 11 -12.49 1.60 0.60
C TYR A 11 -11.46 1.25 -0.46
N THR A 12 -11.72 1.64 -1.69
CA THR A 12 -10.76 1.53 -2.81
C THR A 12 -10.80 2.79 -3.65
N ASP A 13 -9.71 3.07 -4.32
CA ASP A 13 -9.71 4.06 -5.40
C ASP A 13 -10.45 3.49 -6.62
N THR A 14 -11.04 4.36 -7.43
CA THR A 14 -11.88 3.99 -8.56
C THR A 14 -11.22 4.37 -9.89
N LYS A 15 -11.95 4.13 -10.98
CA LYS A 15 -11.55 4.51 -12.33
C LYS A 15 -11.18 5.99 -12.42
N GLY A 16 -10.09 6.30 -13.11
CA GLY A 16 -9.54 7.65 -13.31
C GLY A 16 -8.65 8.14 -12.16
N SER A 17 -8.45 7.33 -11.12
CA SER A 17 -7.55 7.69 -10.03
C SER A 17 -6.07 7.55 -10.42
N PHE A 18 -5.20 8.30 -9.71
CA PHE A 18 -3.76 8.10 -9.84
C PHE A 18 -3.35 6.66 -9.47
N THR A 19 -4.01 6.06 -8.51
CA THR A 19 -3.76 4.67 -8.07
C THR A 19 -4.03 3.68 -9.21
N GLU A 20 -5.09 3.85 -9.98
CA GLU A 20 -5.33 3.05 -11.18
C GLU A 20 -4.17 3.21 -12.18
N TYR A 21 -3.81 4.46 -12.50
CA TYR A 21 -2.70 4.72 -13.41
C TYR A 21 -1.41 4.04 -12.94
N ALA A 22 -1.08 4.20 -11.67
CA ALA A 22 0.14 3.66 -11.08
C ALA A 22 0.21 2.14 -11.16
N TYR A 23 -0.86 1.42 -10.76
CA TYR A 23 -0.84 -0.04 -10.80
C TYR A 23 -0.93 -0.60 -12.22
N ARG A 24 -1.65 0.06 -13.14
CA ARG A 24 -1.60 -0.32 -14.56
C ARG A 24 -0.20 -0.12 -15.16
N SER A 25 0.53 0.92 -14.75
CA SER A 25 1.93 1.13 -15.17
C SER A 25 2.88 0.05 -14.63
N LEU A 26 2.54 -0.60 -13.52
CA LEU A 26 3.23 -1.76 -12.96
C LEU A 26 2.76 -3.10 -13.57
N GLY A 27 1.87 -3.07 -14.56
CA GLY A 27 1.39 -4.26 -15.26
C GLY A 27 0.17 -4.95 -14.64
N PHE A 28 -0.54 -4.29 -13.70
CA PHE A 28 -1.73 -4.88 -13.06
C PHE A 28 -3.02 -4.52 -13.77
N ASP A 29 -3.99 -5.43 -13.70
CA ASP A 29 -5.38 -5.08 -13.88
C ASP A 29 -5.94 -4.53 -12.56
N PHE A 30 -6.37 -3.27 -12.59
CA PHE A 30 -6.84 -2.57 -11.41
C PHE A 30 -8.33 -2.80 -11.18
N ILE A 31 -8.67 -3.75 -10.32
CA ILE A 31 -10.05 -4.17 -10.02
C ILE A 31 -10.93 -2.99 -9.58
N GLY A 32 -10.38 -2.02 -8.84
CA GLY A 32 -11.11 -0.82 -8.41
C GLY A 32 -11.75 -0.03 -9.56
N ALA A 33 -11.23 -0.14 -10.80
CA ALA A 33 -11.79 0.52 -11.97
C ALA A 33 -13.08 -0.13 -12.49
N SER A 34 -13.34 -1.38 -12.15
CA SER A 34 -14.56 -2.13 -12.54
C SER A 34 -15.67 -2.06 -11.49
N LEU A 35 -15.38 -1.57 -10.30
CA LEU A 35 -16.35 -1.44 -9.23
C LEU A 35 -17.27 -0.24 -9.46
N THR A 36 -18.55 -0.39 -9.11
CA THR A 36 -19.58 0.68 -9.23
C THR A 36 -19.48 1.71 -8.11
N THR A 37 -18.77 1.40 -7.05
CA THR A 37 -18.58 2.26 -5.86
C THR A 37 -17.16 2.17 -5.35
N ASN A 38 -16.69 3.21 -4.67
CA ASN A 38 -15.44 3.19 -3.93
C ASN A 38 -15.56 2.52 -2.55
N GLN A 39 -16.75 2.04 -2.19
CA GLN A 39 -17.02 1.34 -0.93
C GLN A 39 -17.62 -0.05 -1.24
N PRO A 40 -16.83 -0.98 -1.81
CA PRO A 40 -17.33 -2.32 -2.08
C PRO A 40 -17.70 -3.04 -0.80
N SER A 41 -18.75 -3.83 -0.86
CA SER A 41 -19.13 -4.73 0.22
C SER A 41 -18.08 -5.85 0.41
N LYS A 42 -18.15 -6.54 1.55
CA LYS A 42 -17.30 -7.70 1.81
C LYS A 42 -17.49 -8.78 0.73
N GLU A 43 -18.72 -9.01 0.34
CA GLU A 43 -19.11 -9.99 -0.69
C GLU A 43 -18.55 -9.63 -2.06
N GLU A 44 -18.59 -8.35 -2.45
CA GLU A 44 -17.97 -7.88 -3.69
C GLU A 44 -16.46 -8.07 -3.69
N ILE A 45 -15.78 -7.76 -2.58
CA ILE A 45 -14.33 -7.97 -2.44
C ILE A 45 -14.00 -9.47 -2.62
N VAL A 46 -14.75 -10.34 -1.96
CA VAL A 46 -14.57 -11.79 -2.03
C VAL A 46 -14.84 -12.32 -3.43
N ALA A 47 -15.88 -11.84 -4.09
CA ALA A 47 -16.23 -12.24 -5.45
C ALA A 47 -15.15 -11.86 -6.48
N GLN A 48 -14.42 -10.77 -6.26
CA GLN A 48 -13.30 -10.37 -7.13
C GLN A 48 -12.07 -11.27 -6.97
N ASN A 49 -11.87 -11.88 -5.80
CA ASN A 49 -10.76 -12.76 -5.47
C ASN A 49 -9.41 -12.31 -6.07
N PRO A 50 -8.89 -11.15 -5.70
CA PRO A 50 -7.68 -10.59 -6.31
C PRO A 50 -6.44 -11.44 -6.06
N ASP A 51 -5.51 -11.44 -7.02
CA ASP A 51 -4.19 -12.09 -6.89
C ASP A 51 -3.25 -11.34 -5.95
N VAL A 52 -3.48 -10.03 -5.78
CA VAL A 52 -2.67 -9.13 -4.94
C VAL A 52 -3.57 -8.13 -4.24
N PHE A 53 -3.36 -7.96 -2.94
CA PHE A 53 -3.91 -6.84 -2.17
C PHE A 53 -2.82 -5.83 -1.87
N VAL A 54 -3.12 -4.54 -2.10
CA VAL A 54 -2.26 -3.45 -1.61
C VAL A 54 -3.10 -2.55 -0.71
N CYS A 55 -2.64 -2.37 0.52
CA CYS A 55 -3.29 -1.55 1.53
C CYS A 55 -2.53 -0.23 1.70
N GLY A 56 -3.22 0.89 1.56
CA GLY A 56 -2.67 2.23 1.72
C GLY A 56 -3.43 3.06 2.76
N GLY A 57 -2.88 4.23 3.06
CA GLY A 57 -3.44 5.17 4.03
C GLY A 57 -3.17 4.79 5.49
N GLN A 58 -3.65 5.63 6.40
CA GLN A 58 -3.31 5.51 7.84
C GLN A 58 -3.80 4.21 8.51
N TYR A 59 -4.83 3.56 7.98
CA TYR A 59 -5.40 2.30 8.52
C TYR A 59 -4.86 1.05 7.82
N GLN A 60 -3.81 1.15 7.01
CA GLN A 60 -3.31 0.04 6.21
C GLN A 60 -2.94 -1.19 7.04
N ASN A 61 -2.28 -1.01 8.19
CA ASN A 61 -1.86 -2.11 9.05
C ASN A 61 -3.07 -2.83 9.70
N LYS A 62 -4.11 -2.08 10.07
CA LYS A 62 -5.39 -2.65 10.50
C LYS A 62 -6.03 -3.48 9.39
N ASN A 63 -6.07 -2.93 8.16
CA ASN A 63 -6.66 -3.64 7.02
C ASN A 63 -5.88 -4.91 6.68
N ILE A 64 -4.56 -4.88 6.70
CA ILE A 64 -3.71 -6.06 6.48
C ILE A 64 -4.00 -7.13 7.54
N ASN A 65 -4.15 -6.72 8.80
CA ASN A 65 -4.50 -7.66 9.87
C ASN A 65 -5.88 -8.29 9.63
N ILE A 66 -6.91 -7.50 9.33
CA ILE A 66 -8.26 -7.99 9.01
C ILE A 66 -8.21 -8.99 7.84
N LEU A 67 -7.54 -8.64 6.74
CA LEU A 67 -7.41 -9.53 5.58
C LEU A 67 -6.77 -10.88 5.93
N LYS A 68 -5.79 -10.88 6.83
CA LYS A 68 -5.03 -12.08 7.21
C LYS A 68 -5.69 -12.91 8.31
N THR A 69 -6.64 -12.37 9.07
CA THR A 69 -7.18 -13.04 10.26
C THR A 69 -8.69 -13.24 10.26
N GLU A 70 -9.44 -12.53 9.43
CA GLU A 70 -10.91 -12.57 9.46
C GLU A 70 -11.51 -13.27 8.25
N GLU A 71 -12.48 -14.14 8.50
CA GLU A 71 -13.31 -14.73 7.44
C GLU A 71 -14.28 -13.68 6.85
N PRO A 72 -14.54 -13.77 5.54
CA PRO A 72 -14.06 -14.75 4.57
C PRO A 72 -12.75 -14.36 3.87
N TYR A 73 -12.07 -13.28 4.27
CA TYR A 73 -10.87 -12.77 3.58
C TYR A 73 -9.70 -13.76 3.59
N THR A 74 -9.57 -14.56 4.65
CA THR A 74 -8.52 -15.59 4.78
C THR A 74 -8.54 -16.61 3.63
N ASN A 75 -9.69 -16.71 2.93
CA ASN A 75 -9.86 -17.63 1.79
C ASN A 75 -9.43 -17.04 0.45
N LEU A 76 -9.13 -15.75 0.37
CA LEU A 76 -8.69 -15.08 -0.85
C LEU A 76 -7.29 -15.54 -1.30
N ASP A 77 -7.09 -15.65 -2.61
CA ASP A 77 -5.83 -16.12 -3.18
C ASP A 77 -4.65 -15.22 -2.81
N ALA A 78 -4.85 -13.90 -2.81
CA ALA A 78 -3.83 -12.97 -2.34
C ALA A 78 -3.38 -13.25 -0.90
N VAL A 79 -4.31 -13.61 -0.01
CA VAL A 79 -4.01 -13.89 1.40
C VAL A 79 -3.30 -15.25 1.54
N LYS A 80 -3.83 -16.30 0.91
CA LYS A 80 -3.22 -17.64 0.91
C LYS A 80 -1.80 -17.65 0.34
N ASN A 81 -1.56 -16.84 -0.69
CA ASN A 81 -0.26 -16.72 -1.34
C ASN A 81 0.64 -15.65 -0.71
N ASN A 82 0.24 -15.08 0.43
CA ASN A 82 0.98 -14.03 1.17
C ASN A 82 1.27 -12.76 0.33
N LYS A 83 0.41 -12.44 -0.63
CA LYS A 83 0.51 -11.27 -1.54
C LYS A 83 -0.36 -10.11 -1.04
N VAL A 84 -0.23 -9.76 0.23
CA VAL A 84 -0.88 -8.61 0.86
C VAL A 84 0.18 -7.63 1.31
N TYR A 85 0.26 -6.50 0.61
CA TYR A 85 1.30 -5.50 0.77
C TYR A 85 0.77 -4.19 1.33
N ASN A 86 1.67 -3.40 1.90
CA ASN A 86 1.40 -2.05 2.34
C ASN A 86 2.01 -1.01 1.37
N ILE A 87 1.55 0.23 1.48
CA ILE A 87 2.17 1.39 0.85
C ILE A 87 2.94 2.16 1.93
N PRO A 88 4.23 2.50 1.71
CA PRO A 88 4.99 3.31 2.65
C PRO A 88 4.32 4.66 2.96
N ILE A 89 4.50 5.16 4.18
CA ILE A 89 4.03 6.48 4.62
C ILE A 89 5.19 7.22 5.27
N GLY A 90 5.36 8.49 4.88
CA GLY A 90 6.29 9.42 5.51
C GLY A 90 5.59 10.72 5.86
N PHE A 91 5.96 11.82 5.22
CA PHE A 91 5.23 13.11 5.33
C PHE A 91 3.83 13.01 4.72
N THR A 92 3.69 12.13 3.76
CA THR A 92 2.46 11.73 3.11
C THR A 92 2.58 10.25 2.73
N ALA A 93 1.49 9.62 2.35
CA ALA A 93 1.54 8.31 1.72
C ALA A 93 2.28 8.41 0.37
N PHE A 94 3.16 7.45 0.07
CA PHE A 94 4.06 7.55 -1.07
C PHE A 94 3.33 7.55 -2.42
N GLU A 95 2.13 6.97 -2.49
CA GLU A 95 1.27 7.02 -3.67
C GLU A 95 0.60 8.38 -3.92
N GLN A 96 0.68 9.30 -2.98
CA GLN A 96 0.21 10.67 -3.19
C GLN A 96 1.27 11.48 -3.93
N LEU A 97 0.86 12.26 -4.94
CA LEU A 97 1.77 13.02 -5.80
C LEU A 97 2.71 13.93 -4.99
N SER A 98 3.95 13.52 -4.86
CA SER A 98 4.99 14.16 -4.05
C SER A 98 6.39 13.72 -4.50
N ALA A 99 7.43 14.23 -3.84
CA ALA A 99 8.81 13.78 -4.04
C ALA A 99 9.00 12.27 -3.72
N MET A 100 8.08 11.67 -2.95
CA MET A 100 8.14 10.24 -2.60
C MET A 100 7.48 9.34 -3.65
N THR A 101 6.71 9.88 -4.58
CA THR A 101 5.99 9.09 -5.59
C THR A 101 6.89 8.22 -6.47
N PRO A 102 8.06 8.65 -6.94
CA PRO A 102 8.97 7.75 -7.65
C PRO A 102 9.37 6.52 -6.81
N ILE A 103 9.61 6.72 -5.51
CA ILE A 103 10.00 5.64 -4.60
C ILE A 103 8.85 4.65 -4.39
N PHE A 104 7.60 5.11 -4.41
CA PHE A 104 6.43 4.22 -4.40
C PHE A 104 6.50 3.16 -5.50
N PHE A 105 6.82 3.55 -6.74
CA PHE A 105 6.92 2.60 -7.86
C PHE A 105 8.03 1.57 -7.63
N TYR A 106 9.19 1.98 -7.15
CA TYR A 106 10.31 1.08 -6.84
C TYR A 106 10.00 0.14 -5.67
N ASP A 107 9.37 0.66 -4.60
CA ASP A 107 8.94 -0.16 -3.46
C ASP A 107 7.91 -1.22 -3.86
N GLN A 108 6.90 -0.83 -4.65
CA GLN A 108 5.88 -1.77 -5.12
C GLN A 108 6.47 -2.79 -6.09
N ALA A 109 7.39 -2.39 -6.97
CA ALA A 109 8.08 -3.31 -7.87
C ALA A 109 8.87 -4.37 -7.07
N ASN A 110 9.63 -3.96 -6.04
CA ASN A 110 10.35 -4.89 -5.17
C ASN A 110 9.42 -5.88 -4.44
N LYS A 111 8.26 -5.39 -3.94
CA LYS A 111 7.31 -6.21 -3.19
C LYS A 111 6.59 -7.23 -4.06
N ILE A 112 6.24 -6.84 -5.28
CA ILE A 112 5.36 -7.60 -6.15
C ILE A 112 6.15 -8.52 -7.09
N TYR A 113 7.33 -8.06 -7.52
CA TYR A 113 8.21 -8.75 -8.45
C TYR A 113 9.64 -8.91 -7.88
N PRO A 114 9.80 -9.52 -6.68
CA PRO A 114 11.10 -9.57 -6.00
C PRO A 114 12.18 -10.35 -6.77
N GLU A 115 11.79 -11.20 -7.70
CA GLU A 115 12.70 -11.94 -8.58
C GLU A 115 13.33 -11.07 -9.70
N TYR A 116 12.72 -9.90 -10.00
CA TYR A 116 13.19 -8.99 -11.05
C TYR A 116 13.74 -7.67 -10.50
N PHE A 117 13.29 -7.23 -9.34
CA PHE A 117 13.62 -5.90 -8.79
C PHE A 117 14.11 -6.01 -7.35
N THR A 118 15.25 -5.35 -7.09
CA THR A 118 15.90 -5.31 -5.77
C THR A 118 16.49 -3.92 -5.51
N TYR A 119 15.65 -2.89 -5.66
CA TYR A 119 16.06 -1.50 -5.42
C TYR A 119 16.33 -1.23 -3.94
N ASP A 120 17.35 -0.45 -3.64
CA ASP A 120 17.65 0.01 -2.28
C ASP A 120 16.71 1.17 -1.88
N ILE A 121 15.52 0.81 -1.44
CA ILE A 121 14.48 1.76 -1.04
C ILE A 121 14.93 2.61 0.15
N THR A 122 15.70 2.04 1.07
CA THR A 122 16.19 2.76 2.25
C THR A 122 17.09 3.93 1.86
N THR A 123 18.06 3.70 1.01
CA THR A 123 18.93 4.77 0.50
C THR A 123 18.15 5.81 -0.32
N MET A 124 17.20 5.37 -1.16
CA MET A 124 16.35 6.29 -1.94
C MET A 124 15.53 7.22 -1.04
N VAL A 125 14.90 6.69 0.00
CA VAL A 125 14.14 7.48 0.99
C VAL A 125 15.05 8.48 1.69
N LYS A 126 16.20 8.05 2.22
CA LYS A 126 17.15 8.92 2.91
C LYS A 126 17.62 10.08 2.03
N THR A 127 18.02 9.77 0.80
CA THR A 127 18.51 10.76 -0.16
C THR A 127 17.43 11.78 -0.48
N THR A 128 16.22 11.32 -0.80
CA THR A 128 15.10 12.20 -1.13
C THR A 128 14.73 13.10 0.06
N VAL A 129 14.64 12.54 1.27
CA VAL A 129 14.31 13.32 2.46
C VAL A 129 15.40 14.34 2.77
N LYS A 130 16.67 13.97 2.64
CA LYS A 130 17.78 14.91 2.82
C LYS A 130 17.75 16.05 1.81
N GLU A 131 17.53 15.72 0.54
CA GLU A 131 17.53 16.69 -0.57
C GLU A 131 16.37 17.69 -0.46
N TYR A 132 15.14 17.21 -0.25
CA TYR A 132 13.94 18.06 -0.29
C TYR A 132 13.56 18.68 1.05
N PHE A 133 13.96 18.06 2.18
CA PHE A 133 13.53 18.49 3.52
C PHE A 133 14.71 18.79 4.46
N GLY A 134 15.96 18.61 4.01
CA GLY A 134 17.16 18.90 4.79
C GLY A 134 17.37 17.99 6.01
N THR A 135 16.61 16.90 6.14
CA THR A 135 16.59 16.03 7.32
C THR A 135 17.35 14.73 7.06
N ASP A 136 18.19 14.34 7.99
CA ASP A 136 18.84 13.02 8.01
C ASP A 136 17.97 12.00 8.74
N LEU A 137 17.63 10.89 8.07
CA LEU A 137 16.90 9.79 8.65
C LEU A 137 17.84 8.64 9.03
N THR A 138 17.56 7.99 10.15
CA THR A 138 18.16 6.69 10.51
C THR A 138 17.49 5.56 9.72
N ASP A 139 18.17 4.40 9.63
CA ASP A 139 17.58 3.19 9.00
C ASP A 139 16.31 2.74 9.74
N THR A 140 16.28 2.89 11.05
CA THR A 140 15.11 2.57 11.87
C THR A 140 13.90 3.44 11.49
N GLN A 141 14.09 4.75 11.34
CA GLN A 141 13.02 5.66 10.94
C GLN A 141 12.51 5.36 9.53
N VAL A 142 13.41 5.07 8.58
CA VAL A 142 13.01 4.62 7.25
C VAL A 142 12.24 3.31 7.33
N GLY A 143 12.70 2.36 8.15
CA GLY A 143 11.98 1.10 8.40
C GLY A 143 10.55 1.33 8.90
N TYR A 144 10.34 2.29 9.79
CA TYR A 144 8.98 2.67 10.22
C TYR A 144 8.13 3.23 9.06
N MET A 145 8.70 4.13 8.26
CA MET A 145 8.01 4.68 7.08
C MET A 145 7.62 3.57 6.08
N LEU A 146 8.54 2.65 5.79
CA LEU A 146 8.30 1.55 4.85
C LEU A 146 7.23 0.58 5.35
N ASN A 147 7.03 0.47 6.66
CA ASN A 147 6.00 -0.36 7.29
C ASN A 147 4.70 0.41 7.62
N GLY A 148 4.57 1.66 7.20
CA GLY A 148 3.37 2.48 7.45
C GLY A 148 3.15 2.80 8.92
N LEU A 149 4.24 3.03 9.66
CA LEU A 149 4.25 3.42 11.06
C LEU A 149 4.62 4.91 11.21
N ASN A 150 4.34 5.49 12.37
CA ASN A 150 4.79 6.83 12.72
C ASN A 150 6.32 6.85 12.99
N PRO A 151 6.96 8.03 13.09
CA PRO A 151 8.42 8.14 13.30
C PRO A 151 8.94 7.50 14.60
N GLN A 152 8.08 7.15 15.53
CA GLN A 152 8.40 6.47 16.79
C GLN A 152 8.11 4.96 16.73
N GLY A 153 7.65 4.46 15.58
CA GLY A 153 7.34 3.05 15.35
C GLY A 153 5.95 2.62 15.83
N GLY A 154 5.10 3.55 16.24
CA GLY A 154 3.73 3.29 16.61
C GLY A 154 2.74 3.35 15.43
N SER A 155 1.48 3.06 15.71
CA SER A 155 0.38 3.25 14.73
C SER A 155 0.22 4.72 14.32
N LEU A 156 -0.34 4.94 13.14
CA LEU A 156 -0.71 6.26 12.64
C LEU A 156 -2.09 6.75 13.14
N TYR A 157 -2.83 5.93 13.84
CA TYR A 157 -4.18 6.20 14.37
C TYR A 157 -4.35 5.75 15.81
#